data_7c0bc10aa066c8a940832d439d6fbae7
#
_entry.id   7c0bc10aa066c8a940832d439d6fbae7
#
_cell.length_a   1.000
_cell.length_b   1.000
_cell.length_c   1.000
_cell.angle_alpha   90.00
_cell.angle_beta   90.00
_cell.angle_gamma   90.00
#
_symmetry.space_group_name_H-M   'P 1'
#
loop_
_entity.id
_entity.type
_entity.pdbx_description
1 polymer ?
#
loop_
_entity_poly.entity_id
_entity_poly.type
_entity_poly.pdbx_seq_one_letter_code
_entity_poly.pdbx_strand_id
1 'polypeptide(L)'
;MTELLQQTATPTAENSTEAVRRVCFVCTGNTCRSPMAEAVANALARQWMESLPEAVRDAVSPALIAYSAGLYAVEGDPIAQNAVHALERAGVSPTPDRDYHTHTAHTLSAEEAEQYDLLIGLGGGHTMELMMRFPQLANRITCMPKPIADPFGGDAAIYETCLEEIVEGVKALLFAGDAP
;
A
#
# COMPACT_ATOMS: atom_id res chain seq x y z
N MET A 1 -34.84 -31.65 -36.29
CA MET A 1 -34.07 -32.37 -35.28
C MET A 1 -32.64 -32.05 -35.53
N THR A 2 -32.18 -31.03 -34.85
CA THR A 2 -30.86 -30.44 -35.12
C THR A 2 -30.19 -30.24 -33.78
N GLU A 3 -29.12 -30.99 -33.55
CA GLU A 3 -28.26 -30.86 -32.38
C GLU A 3 -27.55 -29.53 -32.42
N LEU A 4 -27.78 -28.73 -31.39
CA LEU A 4 -26.98 -27.54 -31.11
C LEU A 4 -25.68 -28.00 -30.42
N LEU A 5 -24.58 -27.93 -31.15
CA LEU A 5 -23.22 -28.13 -30.64
C LEU A 5 -22.90 -27.05 -29.58
N GLN A 6 -22.77 -27.51 -28.37
CA GLN A 6 -22.19 -26.71 -27.27
C GLN A 6 -20.70 -26.47 -27.59
N GLN A 7 -20.40 -25.26 -27.99
CA GLN A 7 -19.00 -24.78 -28.01
C GLN A 7 -18.63 -24.37 -26.57
N THR A 8 -17.97 -25.25 -25.87
CA THR A 8 -17.23 -24.90 -24.67
C THR A 8 -16.01 -24.08 -25.10
N ALA A 9 -16.07 -22.78 -24.90
CA ALA A 9 -14.90 -21.92 -25.02
C ALA A 9 -13.93 -22.29 -23.91
N THR A 10 -12.83 -22.91 -24.29
CA THR A 10 -11.65 -23.06 -23.45
C THR A 10 -11.08 -21.66 -23.21
N PRO A 11 -10.87 -21.22 -21.97
CA PRO A 11 -10.15 -19.97 -21.75
C PRO A 11 -8.71 -20.18 -22.23
N THR A 12 -8.36 -19.51 -23.30
CA THR A 12 -6.97 -19.34 -23.70
C THR A 12 -6.26 -18.60 -22.58
N ALA A 13 -5.28 -19.25 -21.99
CA ALA A 13 -4.30 -18.61 -21.11
C ALA A 13 -3.55 -17.56 -21.92
N GLU A 14 -4.11 -16.37 -22.04
CA GLU A 14 -3.37 -15.21 -22.50
C GLU A 14 -2.36 -14.88 -21.40
N ASN A 15 -1.12 -14.89 -21.79
CA ASN A 15 0.09 -14.62 -21.06
C ASN A 15 0.06 -13.16 -20.54
N SER A 16 -0.75 -12.89 -19.51
CA SER A 16 -0.72 -11.62 -18.79
C SER A 16 0.44 -11.71 -17.79
N THR A 17 1.61 -11.20 -18.20
CA THR A 17 2.53 -10.60 -17.23
C THR A 17 1.74 -9.46 -16.58
N GLU A 18 0.99 -9.76 -15.51
CA GLU A 18 0.32 -8.71 -14.75
C GLU A 18 1.39 -7.74 -14.28
N ALA A 19 1.25 -6.49 -14.74
CA ALA A 19 2.17 -5.44 -14.36
C ALA A 19 2.09 -5.26 -12.84
N VAL A 20 3.25 -5.18 -12.16
CA VAL A 20 3.34 -4.95 -10.73
C VAL A 20 2.58 -3.68 -10.37
N ARG A 21 1.55 -3.80 -9.54
CA ARG A 21 0.77 -2.65 -9.06
C ARG A 21 1.57 -1.83 -8.08
N ARG A 22 1.80 -0.57 -8.39
CA ARG A 22 2.52 0.38 -7.55
C ARG A 22 1.54 1.27 -6.81
N VAL A 23 1.51 1.19 -5.49
CA VAL A 23 0.63 2.01 -4.66
C VAL A 23 1.45 2.92 -3.74
N CYS A 24 0.99 4.15 -3.51
CA CYS A 24 1.64 5.08 -2.60
C CYS A 24 0.67 5.57 -1.53
N PHE A 25 1.03 5.35 -0.26
CA PHE A 25 0.31 5.87 0.89
C PHE A 25 0.78 7.28 1.22
N VAL A 26 -0.16 8.21 1.39
CA VAL A 26 0.16 9.62 1.59
C VAL A 26 -0.46 10.16 2.88
N CYS A 27 0.37 10.74 3.74
CA CYS A 27 -0.05 11.48 4.92
C CYS A 27 0.59 12.88 4.93
N THR A 28 0.57 13.59 6.06
CA THR A 28 1.15 14.94 6.14
C THR A 28 2.67 14.90 6.07
N GLY A 29 3.32 14.27 7.05
CA GLY A 29 4.76 14.38 7.29
C GLY A 29 5.60 13.19 6.86
N ASN A 30 5.00 12.08 6.39
CA ASN A 30 5.70 10.85 6.00
C ASN A 30 6.60 10.23 7.08
N THR A 31 6.28 10.46 8.36
CA THR A 31 7.05 9.92 9.48
C THR A 31 6.29 8.92 10.36
N CYS A 32 4.95 8.84 10.26
CA CYS A 32 4.13 7.97 11.09
C CYS A 32 3.21 7.07 10.25
N ARG A 33 2.05 7.57 9.83
CA ARG A 33 0.97 6.79 9.20
C ARG A 33 1.36 6.18 7.87
N SER A 34 1.87 6.97 6.93
CA SER A 34 2.18 6.46 5.58
C SER A 34 3.32 5.45 5.56
N PRO A 35 4.45 5.58 6.31
CA PRO A 35 5.47 4.54 6.33
C PRO A 35 5.01 3.27 7.06
N MET A 36 4.14 3.37 8.09
CA MET A 36 3.52 2.18 8.68
C MET A 36 2.63 1.45 7.66
N ALA A 37 1.83 2.19 6.88
CA ALA A 37 0.96 1.60 5.86
C ALA A 37 1.78 0.95 4.71
N GLU A 38 2.87 1.56 4.29
CA GLU A 38 3.83 0.98 3.34
C GLU A 38 4.38 -0.35 3.85
N ALA A 39 4.88 -0.37 5.09
CA ALA A 39 5.46 -1.58 5.70
C ALA A 39 4.43 -2.71 5.80
N VAL A 40 3.21 -2.41 6.25
CA VAL A 40 2.10 -3.38 6.35
C VAL A 40 1.71 -3.94 4.99
N ALA A 41 1.54 -3.08 3.97
CA ALA A 41 1.12 -3.52 2.64
C ALA A 41 2.19 -4.42 1.99
N ASN A 42 3.47 -4.07 2.10
CA ASN A 42 4.57 -4.90 1.59
C ASN A 42 4.69 -6.23 2.34
N ALA A 43 4.51 -6.25 3.67
CA ALA A 43 4.51 -7.48 4.45
C ALA A 43 3.35 -8.41 4.06
N LEU A 44 2.14 -7.88 3.87
CA LEU A 44 0.97 -8.64 3.42
C LEU A 44 1.15 -9.18 2.00
N ALA A 45 1.67 -8.35 1.07
CA ALA A 45 1.95 -8.78 -0.29
C ALA A 45 2.98 -9.95 -0.32
N ARG A 46 4.03 -9.87 0.51
CA ARG A 46 5.00 -10.95 0.66
C ARG A 46 4.35 -12.21 1.23
N GLN A 47 3.56 -12.11 2.30
CA GLN A 47 2.86 -13.25 2.88
C GLN A 47 1.94 -13.93 1.87
N TRP A 48 1.24 -13.14 1.06
CA TRP A 48 0.41 -13.68 -0.02
C TRP A 48 1.27 -14.44 -1.04
N MET A 49 2.37 -13.88 -1.50
CA MET A 49 3.31 -14.54 -2.42
C MET A 49 3.85 -15.85 -1.83
N GLU A 50 4.24 -15.86 -0.55
CA GLU A 50 4.75 -17.05 0.15
C GLU A 50 3.68 -18.14 0.30
N SER A 51 2.40 -17.79 0.30
CA SER A 51 1.28 -18.73 0.36
C SER A 51 1.01 -19.45 -0.97
N LEU A 52 1.54 -18.94 -2.09
CA LEU A 52 1.37 -19.55 -3.41
C LEU A 52 2.21 -20.82 -3.55
N PRO A 53 1.73 -21.82 -4.32
CA PRO A 53 2.57 -22.97 -4.71
C PRO A 53 3.86 -22.51 -5.40
N GLU A 54 4.98 -23.19 -5.15
CA GLU A 54 6.30 -22.81 -5.68
C GLU A 54 6.31 -22.61 -7.19
N ALA A 55 5.68 -23.50 -7.93
CA ALA A 55 5.58 -23.41 -9.38
C ALA A 55 4.83 -22.17 -9.90
N VAL A 56 3.90 -21.63 -9.08
CA VAL A 56 3.18 -20.38 -9.39
C VAL A 56 4.03 -19.18 -8.99
N ARG A 57 4.65 -19.24 -7.82
CA ARG A 57 5.50 -18.17 -7.27
C ARG A 57 6.64 -17.80 -8.22
N ASP A 58 7.28 -18.80 -8.83
CA ASP A 58 8.39 -18.60 -9.77
C ASP A 58 7.94 -17.98 -11.12
N ALA A 59 6.64 -18.05 -11.41
CA ALA A 59 6.06 -17.57 -12.66
C ALA A 59 5.40 -16.18 -12.54
N VAL A 60 5.18 -15.68 -11.30
CA VAL A 60 4.49 -14.39 -11.07
C VAL A 60 5.43 -13.38 -10.44
N SER A 61 5.35 -12.14 -10.88
CA SER A 61 5.97 -11.01 -10.20
C SER A 61 5.15 -10.66 -8.94
N PRO A 62 5.74 -9.96 -7.95
CA PRO A 62 4.95 -9.44 -6.84
C PRO A 62 3.79 -8.61 -7.39
N ALA A 63 2.56 -8.98 -7.03
CA ALA A 63 1.36 -8.33 -7.56
C ALA A 63 1.24 -6.87 -7.13
N LEU A 64 1.93 -6.50 -6.02
CA LEU A 64 1.87 -5.17 -5.42
C LEU A 64 3.20 -4.79 -4.79
N ILE A 65 3.61 -3.54 -5.01
CA ILE A 65 4.67 -2.86 -4.26
C ILE A 65 4.11 -1.56 -3.70
N ALA A 66 4.21 -1.40 -2.38
CA ALA A 66 3.79 -0.20 -1.68
C ALA A 66 4.95 0.75 -1.42
N TYR A 67 4.62 2.03 -1.47
CA TYR A 67 5.49 3.20 -1.24
C TYR A 67 4.78 4.16 -0.28
N SER A 68 5.50 5.14 0.25
CA SER A 68 4.90 6.21 1.04
C SER A 68 5.54 7.55 0.78
N ALA A 69 4.76 8.62 0.93
CA ALA A 69 5.21 10.00 0.80
C ALA A 69 4.43 10.92 1.72
N GLY A 70 4.87 12.16 1.85
CA GLY A 70 4.18 13.21 2.57
C GLY A 70 3.60 14.28 1.65
N LEU A 71 2.64 15.03 2.15
CA LEU A 71 2.19 16.27 1.49
C LEU A 71 3.09 17.45 1.85
N TYR A 72 3.65 17.44 3.06
CA TYR A 72 4.46 18.50 3.67
C TYR A 72 5.54 17.87 4.55
N ALA A 73 6.29 16.92 4.01
CA ALA A 73 7.37 16.25 4.74
C ALA A 73 8.56 17.19 4.93
N VAL A 74 9.26 17.00 6.03
CA VAL A 74 10.63 17.50 6.18
C VAL A 74 11.56 16.46 5.57
N GLU A 75 12.25 16.85 4.50
CA GLU A 75 13.11 15.95 3.74
C GLU A 75 14.18 15.30 4.63
N GLY A 76 14.26 13.98 4.56
CA GLY A 76 15.26 13.21 5.29
C GLY A 76 14.91 12.86 6.74
N ASP A 77 13.77 13.33 7.28
CA ASP A 77 13.33 12.94 8.62
C ASP A 77 13.15 11.41 8.69
N PRO A 78 13.61 10.77 9.77
CA PRO A 78 13.41 9.34 9.95
C PRO A 78 11.95 9.02 10.29
N ILE A 79 11.57 7.77 10.13
CA ILE A 79 10.31 7.26 10.70
C ILE A 79 10.27 7.48 12.22
N ALA A 80 9.12 7.83 12.77
CA ALA A 80 8.94 8.02 14.20
C ALA A 80 9.26 6.74 14.96
N GLN A 81 10.02 6.85 16.06
CA GLN A 81 10.46 5.68 16.84
C GLN A 81 9.30 4.83 17.35
N ASN A 82 8.20 5.47 17.79
CA ASN A 82 7.00 4.73 18.21
C ASN A 82 6.33 3.99 17.05
N ALA A 83 6.46 4.47 15.80
CA ALA A 83 5.99 3.74 14.62
C ALA A 83 6.83 2.49 14.36
N VAL A 84 8.16 2.59 14.48
CA VAL A 84 9.07 1.44 14.40
C VAL A 84 8.72 0.40 15.46
N HIS A 85 8.61 0.82 16.73
CA HIS A 85 8.26 -0.09 17.82
C HIS A 85 6.90 -0.77 17.62
N ALA A 86 5.89 -0.03 17.13
CA ALA A 86 4.58 -0.62 16.85
C ALA A 86 4.67 -1.70 15.76
N LEU A 87 5.40 -1.45 14.67
CA LEU A 87 5.64 -2.43 13.59
C LEU A 87 6.36 -3.68 14.10
N GLU A 88 7.44 -3.50 14.86
CA GLU A 88 8.22 -4.61 15.44
C GLU A 88 7.36 -5.48 16.38
N ARG A 89 6.59 -4.85 17.28
CA ARG A 89 5.70 -5.57 18.22
C ARG A 89 4.57 -6.31 17.53
N ALA A 90 4.07 -5.78 16.41
CA ALA A 90 3.09 -6.44 15.58
C ALA A 90 3.68 -7.55 14.70
N GLY A 91 5.00 -7.74 14.71
CA GLY A 91 5.68 -8.75 13.89
C GLY A 91 5.73 -8.40 12.40
N VAL A 92 5.58 -7.13 12.05
CA VAL A 92 5.73 -6.67 10.67
C VAL A 92 7.22 -6.62 10.34
N SER A 93 7.69 -7.62 9.61
CA SER A 93 9.09 -7.68 9.19
C SER A 93 9.33 -6.81 7.95
N PRO A 94 10.47 -6.07 7.88
CA PRO A 94 10.86 -5.36 6.67
C PRO A 94 11.05 -6.33 5.49
N THR A 95 10.85 -5.84 4.29
CA THR A 95 11.23 -6.59 3.09
C THR A 95 12.67 -6.25 2.68
N PRO A 96 13.38 -7.12 1.93
CA PRO A 96 14.77 -6.89 1.55
C PRO A 96 15.00 -5.55 0.85
N ASP A 97 14.03 -5.12 0.04
CA ASP A 97 14.13 -3.89 -0.75
C ASP A 97 13.51 -2.68 -0.04
N ARG A 98 12.82 -2.89 1.11
CA ARG A 98 12.08 -1.84 1.82
C ARG A 98 12.14 -2.07 3.33
N ASP A 99 13.22 -1.57 3.90
CA ASP A 99 13.45 -1.59 5.33
C ASP A 99 12.99 -0.27 5.95
N TYR A 100 11.88 -0.31 6.71
CA TYR A 100 11.36 0.87 7.38
C TYR A 100 12.31 1.48 8.42
N HIS A 101 13.29 0.73 8.92
CA HIS A 101 14.32 1.27 9.82
C HIS A 101 15.23 2.29 9.12
N THR A 102 15.35 2.19 7.80
CA THR A 102 16.14 3.12 6.98
C THR A 102 15.28 4.13 6.22
N HIS A 103 13.97 4.18 6.56
CA HIS A 103 13.04 5.11 5.92
C HIS A 103 13.45 6.56 6.15
N THR A 104 13.33 7.35 5.10
CA THR A 104 13.50 8.80 5.13
C THR A 104 12.29 9.47 4.50
N ALA A 105 11.71 10.42 5.23
CA ALA A 105 10.55 11.17 4.78
C ALA A 105 10.87 12.06 3.58
N HIS A 106 9.94 12.17 2.66
CA HIS A 106 10.02 13.07 1.51
C HIS A 106 8.62 13.58 1.11
N THR A 107 8.60 14.71 0.41
CA THR A 107 7.36 15.28 -0.13
C THR A 107 7.08 14.72 -1.52
N LEU A 108 5.85 14.24 -1.73
CA LEU A 108 5.41 13.70 -3.02
C LEU A 108 5.52 14.75 -4.14
N SER A 109 6.37 14.51 -5.12
CA SER A 109 6.47 15.32 -6.32
C SER A 109 5.44 14.93 -7.38
N ALA A 110 5.22 15.80 -8.38
CA ALA A 110 4.32 15.48 -9.48
C ALA A 110 4.85 14.34 -10.35
N GLU A 111 6.14 14.34 -10.62
CA GLU A 111 6.82 13.31 -11.41
C GLU A 111 6.75 11.93 -10.73
N GLU A 112 6.86 11.93 -9.39
CA GLU A 112 6.73 10.71 -8.60
C GLU A 112 5.28 10.22 -8.57
N ALA A 113 4.32 11.13 -8.37
CA ALA A 113 2.90 10.78 -8.31
C ALA A 113 2.40 10.08 -9.59
N GLU A 114 2.92 10.47 -10.75
CA GLU A 114 2.58 9.86 -12.05
C GLU A 114 3.05 8.40 -12.18
N GLN A 115 4.03 7.97 -11.38
CA GLN A 115 4.58 6.62 -11.41
C GLN A 115 3.72 5.59 -10.66
N TYR A 116 2.73 6.04 -9.89
CA TYR A 116 1.88 5.16 -9.09
C TYR A 116 0.55 4.86 -9.78
N ASP A 117 0.12 3.61 -9.70
CA ASP A 117 -1.19 3.17 -10.17
C ASP A 117 -2.30 3.63 -9.22
N LEU A 118 -1.96 3.81 -7.93
CA LEU A 118 -2.89 4.26 -6.91
C LEU A 118 -2.19 5.13 -5.86
N LEU A 119 -2.78 6.29 -5.57
CA LEU A 119 -2.42 7.17 -4.47
C LEU A 119 -3.48 7.05 -3.37
N ILE A 120 -3.08 6.74 -2.15
CA ILE A 120 -3.98 6.44 -1.04
C ILE A 120 -3.78 7.46 0.09
N GLY A 121 -4.71 8.38 0.23
CA GLY A 121 -4.72 9.30 1.37
C GLY A 121 -5.07 8.58 2.68
N LEU A 122 -4.30 8.78 3.75
CA LEU A 122 -4.55 8.17 5.06
C LEU A 122 -5.79 8.77 5.78
N GLY A 123 -6.43 9.74 5.15
CA GLY A 123 -7.67 10.37 5.59
C GLY A 123 -8.21 11.33 4.54
N GLY A 124 -9.45 11.79 4.71
CA GLY A 124 -10.15 12.62 3.72
C GLY A 124 -9.42 13.93 3.39
N GLY A 125 -8.75 14.55 4.35
CA GLY A 125 -7.95 15.76 4.13
C GLY A 125 -6.77 15.51 3.18
N HIS A 126 -6.05 14.39 3.35
CA HIS A 126 -4.96 14.02 2.46
C HIS A 126 -5.46 13.71 1.03
N THR A 127 -6.59 12.99 0.94
CA THR A 127 -7.22 12.66 -0.35
C THR A 127 -7.65 13.91 -1.10
N MET A 128 -8.28 14.85 -0.40
CA MET A 128 -8.69 16.12 -1.00
C MET A 128 -7.49 16.94 -1.50
N GLU A 129 -6.44 17.02 -0.68
CA GLU A 129 -5.21 17.73 -1.05
C GLU A 129 -4.53 17.09 -2.27
N LEU A 130 -4.48 15.74 -2.33
CA LEU A 130 -3.97 15.02 -3.49
C LEU A 130 -4.78 15.35 -4.76
N MET A 131 -6.11 15.37 -4.68
CA MET A 131 -6.97 15.73 -5.81
C MET A 131 -6.78 17.18 -6.26
N MET A 132 -6.50 18.09 -5.33
CA MET A 132 -6.22 19.49 -5.65
C MET A 132 -4.84 19.67 -6.30
N ARG A 133 -3.82 18.94 -5.84
CA ARG A 133 -2.45 19.02 -6.38
C ARG A 133 -2.30 18.29 -7.71
N PHE A 134 -2.98 17.17 -7.87
CA PHE A 134 -2.84 16.27 -9.01
C PHE A 134 -4.21 15.93 -9.63
N PRO A 135 -4.97 16.94 -10.12
CA PRO A 135 -6.32 16.73 -10.65
C PRO A 135 -6.34 15.78 -11.86
N GLN A 136 -5.25 15.69 -12.61
CA GLN A 136 -5.09 14.76 -13.73
C GLN A 136 -5.02 13.29 -13.29
N LEU A 137 -4.72 13.02 -12.01
CA LEU A 137 -4.64 11.68 -11.41
C LEU A 137 -5.88 11.33 -10.57
N ALA A 138 -6.96 12.12 -10.63
CA ALA A 138 -8.12 11.95 -9.76
C ALA A 138 -8.71 10.52 -9.80
N ASN A 139 -8.64 9.84 -10.94
CA ASN A 139 -9.08 8.45 -11.10
C ASN A 139 -8.15 7.42 -10.46
N ARG A 140 -6.96 7.83 -10.01
CA ARG A 140 -5.96 7.01 -9.30
C ARG A 140 -5.83 7.43 -7.83
N ILE A 141 -6.67 8.33 -7.33
CA ILE A 141 -6.64 8.81 -5.94
C ILE A 141 -7.81 8.21 -5.17
N THR A 142 -7.52 7.62 -4.03
CA THR A 142 -8.53 7.09 -3.11
C THR A 142 -8.19 7.41 -1.66
N CYS A 143 -9.10 7.10 -0.74
CA CYS A 143 -8.92 7.25 0.70
C CYS A 143 -8.87 5.88 1.37
N MET A 144 -8.21 5.78 2.51
CA MET A 144 -8.41 4.64 3.40
C MET A 144 -9.90 4.46 3.72
N PRO A 145 -10.40 3.22 3.84
CA PRO A 145 -11.83 2.94 4.09
C PRO A 145 -12.39 3.63 5.33
N LYS A 146 -11.52 3.83 6.33
CA LYS A 146 -11.78 4.67 7.51
C LYS A 146 -10.63 5.66 7.67
N PRO A 147 -10.90 6.91 8.12
CA PRO A 147 -9.84 7.86 8.42
C PRO A 147 -8.92 7.33 9.52
N ILE A 148 -7.61 7.36 9.28
CA ILE A 148 -6.61 6.95 10.27
C ILE A 148 -6.26 8.16 11.14
N ALA A 149 -6.46 8.04 12.45
CA ALA A 149 -6.14 9.08 13.41
C ALA A 149 -4.63 9.39 13.40
N ASP A 150 -4.27 10.67 13.67
CA ASP A 150 -2.86 11.06 13.69
C ASP A 150 -2.21 10.69 15.04
N PRO A 151 -1.23 9.75 15.06
CA PRO A 151 -0.57 9.36 16.28
C PRO A 151 0.57 10.32 16.71
N PHE A 152 0.85 11.35 15.91
CA PHE A 152 1.99 12.24 16.14
C PHE A 152 1.95 12.87 17.55
N GLY A 153 3.07 12.77 18.28
CA GLY A 153 3.17 13.24 19.67
C GLY A 153 2.52 12.33 20.71
N GLY A 154 1.90 11.22 20.28
CA GLY A 154 1.32 10.21 21.16
C GLY A 154 2.34 9.21 21.71
N ASP A 155 1.91 8.43 22.69
CA ASP A 155 2.68 7.34 23.27
C ASP A 155 2.61 6.07 22.43
N ALA A 156 3.28 5.00 22.90
CA ALA A 156 3.33 3.72 22.18
C ALA A 156 1.94 3.11 21.95
N ALA A 157 1.01 3.23 22.91
CA ALA A 157 -0.33 2.65 22.79
C ALA A 157 -1.15 3.33 21.69
N ILE A 158 -0.98 4.64 21.50
CA ILE A 158 -1.63 5.40 20.43
C ILE A 158 -1.11 4.93 19.07
N TYR A 159 0.20 4.69 18.94
CA TYR A 159 0.79 4.16 17.70
C TYR A 159 0.37 2.71 17.41
N GLU A 160 0.23 1.87 18.44
CA GLU A 160 -0.28 0.51 18.30
C GLU A 160 -1.73 0.52 17.78
N THR A 161 -2.61 1.34 18.38
CA THR A 161 -3.99 1.51 17.91
C THR A 161 -4.03 2.02 16.45
N CYS A 162 -3.20 3.02 16.14
CA CYS A 162 -3.09 3.54 14.77
C CYS A 162 -2.65 2.45 13.78
N LEU A 163 -1.70 1.59 14.17
CA LEU A 163 -1.24 0.48 13.34
C LEU A 163 -2.35 -0.55 13.11
N GLU A 164 -3.15 -0.88 14.14
CA GLU A 164 -4.30 -1.78 14.00
C GLU A 164 -5.31 -1.24 12.97
N GLU A 165 -5.66 0.05 13.05
CA GLU A 165 -6.53 0.71 12.08
C GLU A 165 -5.95 0.66 10.65
N ILE A 166 -4.63 0.87 10.52
CA ILE A 166 -3.91 0.77 9.24
C ILE A 166 -3.99 -0.65 8.69
N VAL A 167 -3.72 -1.67 9.49
CA VAL A 167 -3.78 -3.08 9.07
C VAL A 167 -5.18 -3.44 8.55
N GLU A 168 -6.23 -3.06 9.29
CA GLU A 168 -7.61 -3.27 8.85
C GLU A 168 -7.90 -2.58 7.53
N GLY A 169 -7.52 -1.30 7.42
CA GLY A 169 -7.76 -0.51 6.22
C GLY A 169 -7.01 -1.00 4.99
N VAL A 170 -5.74 -1.37 5.15
CA VAL A 170 -4.91 -1.93 4.07
C VAL A 170 -5.49 -3.25 3.58
N LYS A 171 -5.86 -4.15 4.50
CA LYS A 171 -6.51 -5.42 4.14
C LYS A 171 -7.82 -5.20 3.37
N ALA A 172 -8.68 -4.31 3.88
CA ALA A 172 -9.96 -4.03 3.24
C ALA A 172 -9.81 -3.38 1.85
N LEU A 173 -8.79 -2.54 1.65
CA LEU A 173 -8.60 -1.80 0.40
C LEU A 173 -7.87 -2.59 -0.68
N LEU A 174 -6.82 -3.33 -0.28
CA LEU A 174 -5.89 -3.95 -1.23
C LEU A 174 -5.97 -5.48 -1.27
N PHE A 175 -6.52 -6.12 -0.23
CA PHE A 175 -6.53 -7.58 -0.07
C PHE A 175 -7.94 -8.13 0.22
N ALA A 176 -8.99 -7.42 -0.19
CA ALA A 176 -10.39 -7.85 0.03
C ALA A 176 -10.82 -9.05 -0.81
N GLY A 177 -9.98 -9.52 -1.74
CA GLY A 177 -10.12 -10.75 -2.52
C GLY A 177 -9.00 -11.74 -2.16
N ASP A 178 -8.90 -12.82 -2.93
CA ASP A 178 -7.88 -13.86 -2.75
C ASP A 178 -6.48 -13.40 -3.24
N ALA A 179 -6.39 -12.24 -3.91
CA ALA A 179 -5.14 -11.65 -4.40
C ALA A 179 -5.17 -10.12 -4.26
N PRO A 180 -4.03 -9.44 -4.07
CA PRO A 180 -3.93 -7.99 -4.02
C PRO A 180 -4.07 -7.31 -5.37
#